data_3b6341187c85db8af4c8393ec4cf9458
#
_entry.id   3b6341187c85db8af4c8393ec4cf9458
#
_cell.length_a   1.000
_cell.length_b   1.000
_cell.length_c   1.000
_cell.angle_alpha   90.00
_cell.angle_beta   90.00
_cell.angle_gamma   90.00
#
_symmetry.space_group_name_H-M   'P 1'
#
loop_
_entity.id
_entity.type
_entity.pdbx_description
1 polymer ?
#
loop_
_entity_poly.entity_id
_entity_poly.type
_entity_poly.pdbx_seq_one_letter_code
_entity_poly.pdbx_strand_id
1 'polypeptide(L)'
;MPKFVRYLLGAICLAFMASSGAVGENCYQVQNQDARNFCLATAKNDAGYCYQISKQDDRNMCLAVAKHDKNYCYQISKQDDRNMCLGKF
;
A
#
# COMPACT_ATOMS: atom_id res chain seq x y z
N MET A 1 -0.66 7.98 -43.47
CA MET A 1 -0.56 7.78 -42.98
C MET A 1 -0.48 7.69 -42.25
N PRO A 2 -0.58 7.54 -42.39
CA PRO A 2 -0.50 7.29 -41.60
C PRO A 2 -0.67 7.65 -40.68
N LYS A 3 -0.79 7.52 -40.61
CA LYS A 3 -0.74 7.69 -39.75
C LYS A 3 -1.09 7.50 -38.82
N PHE A 4 -1.19 7.29 -38.72
CA PHE A 4 -1.35 6.98 -37.79
C PHE A 4 -1.21 6.63 -36.93
N VAL A 5 -1.21 6.57 -37.07
CA VAL A 5 -0.82 6.09 -36.26
C VAL A 5 -0.52 6.51 -35.39
N ARG A 6 -0.45 6.60 -35.63
CA ARG A 6 0.03 6.92 -34.72
C ARG A 6 -0.39 7.20 -33.74
N TYR A 7 -0.93 7.12 -33.78
CA TYR A 7 -1.19 7.19 -32.75
C TYR A 7 -1.37 6.66 -31.99
N LEU A 8 -1.37 6.47 -32.20
CA LEU A 8 -1.34 5.88 -31.53
C LEU A 8 -0.91 5.65 -30.87
N LEU A 9 -0.59 5.60 -31.22
CA LEU A 9 0.03 5.32 -30.49
C LEU A 9 0.20 5.83 -29.56
N GLY A 10 0.10 6.15 -29.82
CA GLY A 10 0.43 6.72 -28.85
C GLY A 10 -0.39 6.70 -27.83
N ALA A 11 -1.08 6.68 -27.88
CA ALA A 11 -1.80 6.66 -26.85
C ALA A 11 -1.56 5.65 -26.00
N ILE A 12 -1.00 5.10 -26.32
CA ILE A 12 -0.76 4.30 -25.55
C ILE A 12 -0.10 4.52 -24.58
N CYS A 13 0.46 4.86 -24.65
CA CYS A 13 1.12 5.05 -23.72
C CYS A 13 0.68 5.80 -22.80
N LEU A 14 0.11 6.36 -22.96
CA LEU A 14 -0.24 7.02 -22.09
C LEU A 14 -0.92 6.55 -21.15
N ALA A 15 -1.38 5.95 -21.47
CA ALA A 15 -2.11 5.44 -20.63
C ALA A 15 -1.48 4.87 -19.53
N PHE A 16 -0.66 4.25 -19.63
CA PHE A 16 -0.16 3.70 -18.63
C PHE A 16 0.55 4.47 -17.77
N MET A 17 0.92 5.51 -18.13
CA MET A 17 1.66 6.22 -17.34
C MET A 17 0.92 6.70 -16.25
N ALA A 18 -0.24 6.89 -16.37
CA ALA A 18 -0.98 7.32 -15.29
C ALA A 18 -0.76 6.47 -14.13
N SER A 19 -0.61 5.22 -14.37
CA SER A 19 -0.46 4.40 -13.26
C SER A 19 0.79 4.64 -12.54
N SER A 20 1.80 5.07 -13.21
CA SER A 20 3.04 5.25 -12.50
C SER A 20 2.94 6.35 -11.49
N GLY A 21 2.09 7.33 -11.69
CA GLY A 21 1.98 8.38 -10.72
C GLY A 21 0.95 8.12 -9.69
N ALA A 22 0.35 6.95 -9.69
CA ALA A 22 -0.79 6.72 -8.87
C ALA A 22 -0.48 5.96 -7.60
N VAL A 23 0.71 6.15 -7.03
CA VAL A 23 1.07 5.48 -5.81
C VAL A 23 0.08 5.87 -4.72
N GLY A 24 -0.63 4.91 -4.18
CA GLY A 24 -1.60 5.16 -3.14
C GLY A 24 -2.96 5.60 -3.62
N GLU A 25 -3.12 5.87 -4.91
CA GLU A 25 -4.39 6.37 -5.40
C GLU A 25 -5.47 5.30 -5.31
N ASN A 26 -5.16 4.05 -5.62
CA ASN A 26 -6.14 3.00 -5.52
C ASN A 26 -6.52 2.68 -4.08
N CYS A 27 -5.71 3.10 -3.13
CA CYS A 27 -6.03 2.90 -1.73
C CYS A 27 -7.33 3.58 -1.34
N TYR A 28 -7.64 4.71 -1.98
CA TYR A 28 -8.86 5.45 -1.66
C TYR A 28 -10.11 4.70 -2.09
N GLN A 29 -9.96 3.66 -2.91
CA GLN A 29 -11.08 2.83 -3.31
C GLN A 29 -11.35 1.71 -2.33
N VAL A 30 -10.47 1.49 -1.37
CA VAL A 30 -10.67 0.44 -0.38
C VAL A 30 -11.74 0.87 0.60
N GLN A 31 -12.78 0.03 0.75
CA GLN A 31 -13.95 0.41 1.53
C GLN A 31 -13.70 0.36 3.02
N ASN A 32 -12.98 -0.64 3.49
CA ASN A 32 -12.68 -0.79 4.91
C ASN A 32 -11.66 0.26 5.31
N GLN A 33 -11.98 1.05 6.34
CA GLN A 33 -11.13 2.17 6.72
C GLN A 33 -9.75 1.74 7.20
N ASP A 34 -9.69 0.68 8.00
CA ASP A 34 -8.39 0.21 8.49
C ASP A 34 -7.55 -0.34 7.34
N ALA A 35 -8.16 -1.07 6.42
CA ALA A 35 -7.44 -1.58 5.26
C ALA A 35 -6.99 -0.45 4.36
N ARG A 36 -7.79 0.61 4.23
CA ARG A 36 -7.42 1.78 3.45
C ARG A 36 -6.22 2.47 4.06
N ASN A 37 -6.23 2.63 5.39
CA ASN A 37 -5.11 3.27 6.06
C ASN A 37 -3.84 2.44 5.96
N PHE A 38 -3.97 1.10 6.02
CA PHE A 38 -2.81 0.24 5.84
C PHE A 38 -2.25 0.41 4.42
N CYS A 39 -3.13 0.44 3.44
CA CYS A 39 -2.73 0.63 2.04
C CYS A 39 -1.98 1.96 1.88
N LEU A 40 -2.54 3.04 2.42
CA LEU A 40 -1.93 4.36 2.29
C LEU A 40 -0.58 4.43 2.99
N ALA A 41 -0.50 3.84 4.18
CA ALA A 41 0.75 3.87 4.94
C ALA A 41 1.87 3.17 4.19
N THR A 42 1.57 2.00 3.63
CA THR A 42 2.60 1.23 2.95
C THR A 42 2.94 1.81 1.59
N ALA A 43 1.94 2.29 0.86
CA ALA A 43 2.19 2.85 -0.46
C ALA A 43 2.99 4.15 -0.38
N LYS A 44 2.75 4.94 0.66
CA LYS A 44 3.42 6.24 0.80
C LYS A 44 4.58 6.22 1.79
N ASN A 45 4.85 5.08 2.40
CA ASN A 45 5.87 4.96 3.44
C ASN A 45 5.63 5.98 4.54
N ASP A 46 4.37 6.11 4.94
CA ASP A 46 3.98 7.11 5.93
C ASP A 46 3.29 6.40 7.09
N ALA A 47 4.02 6.23 8.19
CA ALA A 47 3.50 5.54 9.36
C ALA A 47 2.35 6.29 10.02
N GLY A 48 2.15 7.56 9.68
CA GLY A 48 1.05 8.32 10.25
C GLY A 48 -0.30 7.69 9.99
N TYR A 49 -0.47 7.05 8.83
CA TYR A 49 -1.73 6.38 8.52
C TYR A 49 -1.95 5.17 9.42
N CYS A 50 -0.86 4.54 9.88
CA CYS A 50 -0.98 3.36 10.73
C CYS A 50 -1.64 3.69 12.06
N TYR A 51 -1.38 4.89 12.59
CA TYR A 51 -1.94 5.27 13.88
C TYR A 51 -3.44 5.48 13.84
N GLN A 52 -4.02 5.53 12.64
CA GLN A 52 -5.45 5.67 12.48
C GLN A 52 -6.16 4.33 12.40
N ILE A 53 -5.40 3.24 12.42
CA ILE A 53 -5.98 1.91 12.38
C ILE A 53 -6.49 1.54 13.77
N SER A 54 -7.75 1.10 13.85
CA SER A 54 -8.36 0.85 15.14
C SER A 54 -7.90 -0.45 15.79
N LYS A 55 -7.65 -1.49 15.01
CA LYS A 55 -7.23 -2.76 15.59
C LYS A 55 -5.75 -2.76 15.87
N GLN A 56 -5.39 -3.11 17.11
CA GLN A 56 -4.01 -2.99 17.54
C GLN A 56 -3.06 -3.89 16.75
N ASP A 57 -3.46 -5.12 16.47
CA ASP A 57 -2.59 -6.03 15.72
C ASP A 57 -2.39 -5.51 14.29
N ASP A 58 -3.44 -5.01 13.66
CA ASP A 58 -3.33 -4.45 12.32
C ASP A 58 -2.47 -3.19 12.33
N ARG A 59 -2.59 -2.38 13.37
CA ARG A 59 -1.77 -1.19 13.50
C ARG A 59 -0.29 -1.57 13.64
N ASN A 60 0.01 -2.59 14.44
CA ASN A 60 1.39 -3.02 14.61
C ASN A 60 1.95 -3.61 13.31
N MET A 61 1.14 -4.35 12.56
CA MET A 61 1.57 -4.85 11.27
C MET A 61 1.89 -3.68 10.34
N CYS A 62 1.03 -2.68 10.33
CA CYS A 62 1.21 -1.50 9.52
C CYS A 62 2.51 -0.78 9.87
N LEU A 63 2.74 -0.58 11.16
CA LEU A 63 3.94 0.10 11.62
C LEU A 63 5.21 -0.68 11.26
N ALA A 64 5.16 -1.99 11.38
CA ALA A 64 6.30 -2.81 11.01
C ALA A 64 6.67 -2.61 9.54
N VAL A 65 5.67 -2.64 8.68
CA VAL A 65 5.92 -2.52 7.24
C VAL A 65 6.30 -1.09 6.87
N ALA A 66 5.57 -0.11 7.37
CA ALA A 66 5.81 1.28 6.99
C ALA A 66 7.15 1.80 7.51
N LYS A 67 7.57 1.33 8.68
CA LYS A 67 8.83 1.78 9.26
C LYS A 67 9.98 0.80 9.00
N HIS A 68 9.69 -0.32 8.34
CA HIS A 68 10.69 -1.36 8.09
C HIS A 68 11.33 -1.83 9.40
N ASP A 69 10.49 -2.04 10.41
CA ASP A 69 10.96 -2.38 11.74
C ASP A 69 10.22 -3.62 12.23
N LYS A 70 10.89 -4.78 12.20
CA LYS A 70 10.26 -6.03 12.57
C LYS A 70 9.90 -6.10 14.05
N ASN A 71 10.43 -5.20 14.86
CA ASN A 71 10.10 -5.24 16.27
C ASN A 71 8.61 -5.04 16.53
N TYR A 72 7.92 -4.33 15.63
CA TYR A 72 6.48 -4.18 15.77
C TYR A 72 5.75 -5.50 15.57
N CYS A 73 6.34 -6.44 14.81
CA CYS A 73 5.73 -7.74 14.61
C CYS A 73 5.59 -8.50 15.92
N TYR A 74 6.58 -8.35 16.81
CA TYR A 74 6.57 -9.08 18.07
C TYR A 74 5.47 -8.58 19.01
N GLN A 75 4.89 -7.46 18.72
CA GLN A 75 3.79 -6.92 19.53
C GLN A 75 2.43 -7.38 19.06
N ILE A 76 2.38 -8.17 18.00
CA ILE A 76 1.12 -8.70 17.49
C ILE A 76 0.71 -9.89 18.34
N SER A 77 -0.54 -9.87 18.83
CA SER A 77 -1.00 -10.91 19.74
C SER A 77 -1.29 -12.22 19.04
N LYS A 78 -1.88 -12.16 17.85
CA LYS A 78 -2.22 -13.38 17.13
C LYS A 78 -0.98 -13.98 16.52
N GLN A 79 -0.72 -15.25 16.84
CA GLN A 79 0.51 -15.89 16.41
C GLN A 79 0.64 -15.97 14.90
N ASP A 80 -0.46 -16.29 14.20
CA ASP A 80 -0.40 -16.36 12.75
C ASP A 80 -0.09 -15.01 12.14
N ASP A 81 -0.72 -13.96 12.65
CA ASP A 81 -0.47 -12.61 12.13
C ASP A 81 0.95 -12.17 12.42
N ARG A 82 1.46 -12.53 13.60
CA ARG A 82 2.83 -12.21 13.96
C ARG A 82 3.81 -12.90 13.00
N ASN A 83 3.56 -14.17 12.71
CA ASN A 83 4.42 -14.91 11.79
C ASN A 83 4.34 -14.36 10.38
N MET A 84 3.16 -13.94 9.94
CA MET A 84 3.03 -13.31 8.64
C MET A 84 3.78 -11.99 8.58
N CYS A 85 3.74 -11.25 9.66
CA CYS A 85 4.47 -9.98 9.75
C CYS A 85 5.98 -10.23 9.65
N LEU A 86 6.47 -11.17 10.46
CA LEU A 86 7.91 -11.50 10.45
C LEU A 86 8.34 -12.04 9.09
N GLY A 87 7.45 -12.72 8.40
CA GLY A 87 7.75 -13.25 7.08
C GLY A 87 8.01 -12.19 6.03
N LYS A 88 7.64 -10.95 6.30
CA LYS A 88 7.89 -9.86 5.36
C LYS A 88 9.33 -9.33 5.47
N PHE A 89 10.05 -9.79 6.44
CA PHE A 89 11.42 -9.39 6.64
C PHE A 89 12.36 -10.58 6.47
#